data_3b0a32426ee22a69499f5cccaf5339fc
#
_entry.id   3b0a32426ee22a69499f5cccaf5339fc
#
_cell.length_a   1.000
_cell.length_b   1.000
_cell.length_c   1.000
_cell.angle_alpha   90.00
_cell.angle_beta   90.00
_cell.angle_gamma   90.00
#
_symmetry.space_group_name_H-M   'P 1'
#
loop_
_entity.id
_entity.type
_entity.pdbx_description
1 polymer ?
#
loop_
_entity_poly.entity_id
_entity_poly.type
_entity_poly.pdbx_seq_one_letter_code
_entity_poly.pdbx_strand_id
1 'polypeptide(L)'
;RRIACLVAACDVAPETIESAARMTGHEQPDDFDLLVSAVRYFRHHDVTGMTPRQIPLTGFSGKWLNESKTNRRKAICRLLGVETLGLSKRPTELRFRYLDPVRDDAELERIIWCPWEGEALSGIKYAVIVENKDTYQTMPPIAQGICIWGSGRAVSDAVPAVPALRDMRIVYWSDMDADGLEILSTLRESGIECDSILMDCDAYDRYHRFGTDRTERSAKIAMR
;
A
#
# COMPACT_ATOMS: atom_id res chain seq x y z
N ARG A 1 17.76 16.47 -28.43
CA ARG A 1 18.10 16.99 -27.10
C ARG A 1 18.10 15.87 -26.03
N ARG A 2 17.01 15.11 -25.86
CA ARG A 2 16.91 14.05 -24.83
C ARG A 2 17.98 12.95 -24.99
N ILE A 3 18.20 12.43 -26.19
CA ILE A 3 19.24 11.44 -26.49
C ILE A 3 20.60 11.98 -26.05
N ALA A 4 20.94 13.22 -26.40
CA ALA A 4 22.22 13.82 -26.02
C ALA A 4 22.41 13.92 -24.47
N CYS A 5 21.31 14.21 -23.71
CA CYS A 5 21.34 14.21 -22.25
C CYS A 5 21.61 12.81 -21.68
N LEU A 6 20.99 11.77 -22.25
CA LEU A 6 21.21 10.39 -21.83
C LEU A 6 22.63 9.90 -22.18
N VAL A 7 23.14 10.21 -23.37
CA VAL A 7 24.52 9.91 -23.76
C VAL A 7 25.51 10.56 -22.78
N ALA A 8 25.27 11.80 -22.37
CA ALA A 8 26.14 12.49 -21.39
C ALA A 8 25.98 11.97 -19.96
N ALA A 9 24.93 11.21 -19.65
CA ALA A 9 24.67 10.69 -18.32
C ALA A 9 25.20 9.26 -18.12
N CYS A 10 25.31 8.46 -19.19
CA CYS A 10 25.71 7.07 -19.11
C CYS A 10 26.42 6.62 -20.40
N ASP A 11 27.43 5.80 -20.21
CA ASP A 11 28.17 5.14 -21.31
C ASP A 11 27.57 3.74 -21.50
N VAL A 12 26.59 3.66 -22.41
CA VAL A 12 25.88 2.43 -22.76
C VAL A 12 25.62 2.40 -24.27
N ALA A 13 25.30 1.23 -24.80
CA ALA A 13 25.08 1.04 -26.24
C ALA A 13 23.99 1.99 -26.79
N PRO A 14 24.14 2.51 -28.02
CA PRO A 14 23.18 3.44 -28.64
C PRO A 14 21.73 2.94 -28.63
N GLU A 15 21.53 1.64 -28.85
CA GLU A 15 20.21 1.00 -28.86
C GLU A 15 19.53 1.08 -27.46
N THR A 16 20.33 1.02 -26.40
CA THR A 16 19.84 1.18 -25.01
C THR A 16 19.37 2.62 -24.78
N ILE A 17 20.15 3.60 -25.22
CA ILE A 17 19.78 5.03 -25.15
C ILE A 17 18.49 5.31 -25.92
N GLU A 18 18.39 4.82 -27.15
CA GLU A 18 17.19 5.01 -27.97
C GLU A 18 15.96 4.36 -27.34
N SER A 19 16.11 3.16 -26.79
CA SER A 19 15.03 2.48 -26.11
C SER A 19 14.56 3.23 -24.86
N ALA A 20 15.47 3.73 -24.03
CA ALA A 20 15.13 4.54 -22.87
C ALA A 20 14.48 5.87 -23.28
N ALA A 21 14.97 6.52 -24.35
CA ALA A 21 14.38 7.73 -24.88
C ALA A 21 12.96 7.52 -25.38
N ARG A 22 12.66 6.38 -26.02
CA ARG A 22 11.29 6.03 -26.44
C ARG A 22 10.38 5.79 -25.26
N MET A 23 10.84 5.07 -24.22
CA MET A 23 10.07 4.80 -23.00
C MET A 23 9.66 6.08 -22.27
N THR A 24 10.49 7.11 -22.33
CA THR A 24 10.34 8.37 -21.59
C THR A 24 9.98 9.56 -22.50
N GLY A 25 9.63 9.29 -23.74
CA GLY A 25 9.31 10.33 -24.73
C GLY A 25 8.15 11.26 -24.35
N HIS A 26 7.20 10.75 -23.54
CA HIS A 26 6.02 11.47 -23.07
C HIS A 26 6.24 12.24 -21.75
N GLU A 27 7.41 12.08 -21.11
CA GLU A 27 7.70 12.74 -19.84
C GLU A 27 7.79 14.27 -20.01
N GLN A 28 7.34 15.00 -18.97
CA GLN A 28 7.57 16.44 -18.90
C GLN A 28 9.08 16.75 -18.81
N PRO A 29 9.51 17.94 -19.22
CA PRO A 29 10.93 18.31 -19.19
C PRO A 29 11.58 18.11 -17.81
N ASP A 30 10.93 18.58 -16.74
CA ASP A 30 11.46 18.47 -15.37
C ASP A 30 11.56 17.03 -14.89
N ASP A 31 10.59 16.19 -15.24
CA ASP A 31 10.60 14.76 -14.93
C ASP A 31 11.71 14.03 -15.68
N PHE A 32 11.96 14.43 -16.92
CA PHE A 32 13.07 13.87 -17.70
C PHE A 32 14.43 14.32 -17.14
N ASP A 33 14.58 15.57 -16.74
CA ASP A 33 15.82 16.07 -16.12
C ASP A 33 16.09 15.38 -14.77
N LEU A 34 15.03 15.11 -14.00
CA LEU A 34 15.15 14.30 -12.78
C LEU A 34 15.53 12.84 -13.08
N LEU A 35 15.02 12.25 -14.17
CA LEU A 35 15.45 10.91 -14.60
C LEU A 35 16.93 10.87 -14.93
N VAL A 36 17.44 11.84 -15.67
CA VAL A 36 18.88 11.97 -15.99
C VAL A 36 19.70 12.11 -14.72
N SER A 37 19.24 12.91 -13.77
CA SER A 37 19.88 13.10 -12.47
C SER A 37 19.90 11.82 -11.64
N ALA A 38 18.80 11.06 -11.66
CA ALA A 38 18.71 9.77 -10.98
C ALA A 38 19.68 8.73 -11.57
N VAL A 39 19.78 8.64 -12.91
CA VAL A 39 20.75 7.75 -13.56
C VAL A 39 22.18 8.09 -13.15
N ARG A 40 22.54 9.38 -13.15
CA ARG A 40 23.89 9.83 -12.71
C ARG A 40 24.15 9.48 -11.25
N TYR A 41 23.17 9.71 -10.38
CA TYR A 41 23.30 9.42 -8.96
C TYR A 41 23.51 7.93 -8.70
N PHE A 42 22.66 7.07 -9.27
CA PHE A 42 22.71 5.61 -9.06
C PHE A 42 23.93 4.93 -9.66
N ARG A 43 24.60 5.55 -10.62
CA ARG A 43 25.90 5.05 -11.13
C ARG A 43 27.03 5.17 -10.12
N HIS A 44 26.92 6.09 -9.19
CA HIS A 44 27.99 6.42 -8.24
C HIS A 44 27.64 6.10 -6.79
N HIS A 45 26.39 5.68 -6.52
CA HIS A 45 25.91 5.42 -5.17
C HIS A 45 25.12 4.12 -5.14
N ASP A 46 25.46 3.24 -4.20
CA ASP A 46 24.61 2.09 -3.90
C ASP A 46 23.35 2.56 -3.17
N VAL A 47 22.19 2.27 -3.75
CA VAL A 47 20.88 2.62 -3.22
C VAL A 47 20.09 1.40 -2.74
N THR A 48 20.74 0.24 -2.72
CA THR A 48 20.13 -1.02 -2.28
C THR A 48 19.62 -0.90 -0.85
N GLY A 49 18.36 -1.27 -0.65
CA GLY A 49 17.69 -1.16 0.66
C GLY A 49 17.17 0.23 1.03
N MET A 50 17.53 1.28 0.28
CA MET A 50 16.97 2.62 0.51
C MET A 50 15.54 2.73 0.00
N THR A 51 14.70 3.45 0.72
CA THR A 51 13.39 3.86 0.17
C THR A 51 13.56 5.04 -0.79
N PRO A 52 12.64 5.27 -1.75
CA PRO A 52 12.73 6.42 -2.65
C PRO A 52 12.83 7.78 -1.95
N ARG A 53 12.35 7.87 -0.71
CA ARG A 53 12.43 9.12 0.07
C ARG A 53 13.81 9.41 0.65
N GLN A 54 14.65 8.39 0.76
CA GLN A 54 16.04 8.54 1.23
C GLN A 54 17.01 8.96 0.13
N ILE A 55 16.55 8.95 -1.13
CA ILE A 55 17.36 9.41 -2.27
C ILE A 55 17.44 10.94 -2.24
N PRO A 56 18.63 11.54 -2.10
CA PRO A 56 18.79 12.99 -1.92
C PRO A 56 18.72 13.76 -3.25
N LEU A 57 17.70 13.49 -4.04
CA LEU A 57 17.41 14.19 -5.30
C LEU A 57 16.08 14.93 -5.17
N THR A 58 16.10 16.24 -5.42
CA THR A 58 14.91 17.08 -5.38
C THR A 58 13.84 16.54 -6.34
N GLY A 59 12.63 16.31 -5.84
CA GLY A 59 11.52 15.76 -6.61
C GLY A 59 11.47 14.23 -6.71
N PHE A 60 12.55 13.52 -6.34
CA PHE A 60 12.55 12.06 -6.36
C PHE A 60 11.68 11.50 -5.22
N SER A 61 10.77 10.61 -5.56
CA SER A 61 9.83 10.02 -4.59
C SER A 61 9.22 8.71 -5.13
N GLY A 62 8.57 7.95 -4.25
CA GLY A 62 7.81 6.76 -4.67
C GLY A 62 6.69 7.09 -5.67
N LYS A 63 6.04 8.25 -5.55
CA LYS A 63 5.02 8.70 -6.51
C LYS A 63 5.62 9.02 -7.88
N TRP A 64 6.79 9.63 -7.91
CA TRP A 64 7.50 9.94 -9.14
C TRP A 64 8.00 8.68 -9.84
N LEU A 65 8.48 7.69 -9.08
CA LEU A 65 9.02 6.42 -9.57
C LEU A 65 7.93 5.34 -9.77
N ASN A 66 6.64 5.69 -9.71
CA ASN A 66 5.55 4.74 -9.78
C ASN A 66 5.58 3.94 -11.10
N GLU A 67 5.65 2.61 -10.96
CA GLU A 67 5.75 1.66 -12.08
C GLU A 67 4.47 1.56 -12.91
N SER A 68 3.31 1.76 -12.30
CA SER A 68 2.02 1.51 -12.95
C SER A 68 1.67 2.55 -14.00
N LYS A 69 2.28 3.74 -13.94
CA LYS A 69 1.92 4.88 -14.82
C LYS A 69 3.04 5.38 -15.72
N THR A 70 4.29 5.01 -15.42
CA THR A 70 5.45 5.51 -16.17
C THR A 70 6.48 4.41 -16.42
N ASN A 71 7.17 4.48 -17.54
CA ASN A 71 8.29 3.58 -17.84
C ASN A 71 9.61 4.05 -17.20
N ARG A 72 9.57 4.99 -16.25
CA ARG A 72 10.76 5.60 -15.63
C ARG A 72 11.67 4.58 -15.00
N ARG A 73 11.14 3.72 -14.13
CA ARG A 73 11.96 2.69 -13.46
C ARG A 73 12.60 1.75 -14.47
N LYS A 74 11.83 1.28 -15.47
CA LYS A 74 12.36 0.42 -16.52
C LYS A 74 13.46 1.11 -17.34
N ALA A 75 13.27 2.38 -17.66
CA ALA A 75 14.28 3.16 -18.39
C ALA A 75 15.56 3.34 -17.57
N ILE A 76 15.44 3.69 -16.28
CA ILE A 76 16.59 3.82 -15.37
C ILE A 76 17.32 2.49 -15.25
N CYS A 77 16.64 1.38 -14.95
CA CYS A 77 17.25 0.05 -14.85
C CYS A 77 18.00 -0.32 -16.14
N ARG A 78 17.39 -0.07 -17.29
CA ARG A 78 18.02 -0.33 -18.60
C ARG A 78 19.28 0.49 -18.82
N LEU A 79 19.28 1.78 -18.47
CA LEU A 79 20.44 2.66 -18.57
C LEU A 79 21.55 2.32 -17.58
N LEU A 80 21.22 1.67 -16.48
CA LEU A 80 22.17 1.18 -15.48
C LEU A 80 22.67 -0.24 -15.75
N GLY A 81 21.99 -0.99 -16.66
CA GLY A 81 22.32 -2.39 -16.92
C GLY A 81 21.93 -3.34 -15.77
N VAL A 82 20.92 -2.98 -14.97
CA VAL A 82 20.44 -3.77 -13.83
C VAL A 82 18.99 -4.22 -14.04
N GLU A 83 18.62 -5.34 -13.43
CA GLU A 83 17.23 -5.81 -13.48
C GLU A 83 16.32 -5.01 -12.56
N THR A 84 16.86 -4.60 -11.40
CA THR A 84 16.14 -3.82 -10.39
C THR A 84 17.05 -2.78 -9.76
N LEU A 85 16.46 -1.70 -9.24
CA LEU A 85 17.21 -0.67 -8.51
C LEU A 85 17.55 -1.09 -7.07
N GLY A 86 17.03 -2.23 -6.58
CA GLY A 86 17.24 -2.66 -5.20
C GLY A 86 16.59 -1.75 -4.13
N LEU A 87 15.76 -0.80 -4.54
CA LEU A 87 15.06 0.09 -3.60
C LEU A 87 14.04 -0.68 -2.77
N SER A 88 14.02 -0.42 -1.48
CA SER A 88 13.04 -0.96 -0.56
C SER A 88 11.68 -0.29 -0.73
N LYS A 89 10.62 -1.09 -0.59
CA LYS A 89 9.28 -0.56 -0.40
C LYS A 89 9.16 0.01 1.01
N ARG A 90 8.31 1.02 1.17
CA ARG A 90 7.92 1.46 2.51
C ARG A 90 7.26 0.28 3.24
N PRO A 91 7.66 -0.03 4.49
CA PRO A 91 6.97 -1.05 5.26
C PRO A 91 5.48 -0.73 5.37
N THR A 92 4.64 -1.74 5.23
CA THR A 92 3.20 -1.61 5.49
C THR A 92 2.98 -1.60 6.99
N GLU A 93 2.12 -0.73 7.48
CA GLU A 93 1.78 -0.63 8.89
C GLU A 93 0.50 -1.41 9.17
N LEU A 94 0.50 -2.22 10.21
CA LEU A 94 -0.70 -2.79 10.80
C LEU A 94 -0.96 -2.08 12.14
N ARG A 95 -2.15 -1.52 12.29
CA ARG A 95 -2.57 -0.82 13.48
C ARG A 95 -3.67 -1.60 14.17
N PHE A 96 -3.48 -1.91 15.45
CA PHE A 96 -4.45 -2.69 16.21
C PHE A 96 -4.46 -2.29 17.68
N ARG A 97 -5.50 -2.70 18.40
CA ARG A 97 -5.58 -2.68 19.85
C ARG A 97 -6.13 -4.01 20.37
N TYR A 98 -5.79 -4.35 21.60
CA TYR A 98 -6.36 -5.52 22.24
C TYR A 98 -7.80 -5.23 22.65
N LEU A 99 -8.64 -6.26 22.54
CA LEU A 99 -10.01 -6.26 23.05
C LEU A 99 -10.16 -7.14 24.27
N ASP A 100 -9.11 -7.89 24.63
CA ASP A 100 -9.15 -8.83 25.75
C ASP A 100 -9.21 -8.07 27.09
N PRO A 101 -10.33 -8.21 27.87
CA PRO A 101 -10.53 -7.46 29.09
C PRO A 101 -9.58 -7.83 30.25
N VAL A 102 -8.86 -8.95 30.13
CA VAL A 102 -7.86 -9.36 31.15
C VAL A 102 -6.49 -8.72 30.94
N ARG A 103 -6.32 -7.96 29.85
CA ARG A 103 -5.06 -7.27 29.57
C ARG A 103 -5.07 -5.85 30.12
N ASP A 104 -4.05 -5.48 30.85
CA ASP A 104 -3.87 -4.13 31.38
C ASP A 104 -3.62 -3.07 30.29
N ASP A 105 -3.20 -3.51 29.09
CA ASP A 105 -2.85 -2.66 27.96
C ASP A 105 -3.90 -2.68 26.82
N ALA A 106 -5.13 -3.15 27.11
CA ALA A 106 -6.19 -3.28 26.13
C ALA A 106 -6.58 -1.94 25.44
N GLU A 107 -6.50 -0.83 26.16
CA GLU A 107 -6.82 0.49 25.65
C GLU A 107 -5.73 1.11 24.76
N LEU A 108 -4.52 0.54 24.78
CA LEU A 108 -3.40 1.10 24.01
C LEU A 108 -3.40 0.62 22.57
N GLU A 109 -3.32 1.58 21.65
CA GLU A 109 -3.11 1.29 20.23
C GLU A 109 -1.67 0.81 19.98
N ARG A 110 -1.52 -0.19 19.11
CA ARG A 110 -0.23 -0.72 18.66
C ARG A 110 -0.08 -0.48 17.16
N ILE A 111 1.13 -0.11 16.76
CA ILE A 111 1.51 -0.01 15.35
C ILE A 111 2.70 -0.93 15.15
N ILE A 112 2.58 -1.88 14.25
CA ILE A 112 3.66 -2.76 13.84
C ILE A 112 3.96 -2.56 12.35
N TRP A 113 5.22 -2.76 11.98
CA TRP A 113 5.66 -2.70 10.59
C TRP A 113 5.76 -4.10 10.03
N CYS A 114 5.08 -4.33 8.92
CA CYS A 114 5.02 -5.64 8.27
C CYS A 114 6.12 -5.81 7.21
N PRO A 115 6.70 -7.01 7.07
CA PRO A 115 6.39 -8.23 7.82
C PRO A 115 6.82 -8.17 9.29
N TRP A 116 6.09 -8.87 10.16
CA TRP A 116 6.35 -8.85 11.60
C TRP A 116 6.11 -10.23 12.23
N GLU A 117 7.06 -10.70 13.05
CA GLU A 117 7.06 -12.04 13.66
C GLU A 117 7.11 -11.97 15.21
N GLY A 118 6.74 -10.84 15.76
CA GLY A 118 6.82 -10.63 17.22
C GLY A 118 5.76 -11.38 18.02
N GLU A 119 6.03 -11.54 19.33
CA GLU A 119 5.18 -12.30 20.26
C GLU A 119 3.94 -11.54 20.77
N ALA A 120 3.76 -10.27 20.42
CA ALA A 120 2.67 -9.44 20.96
C ALA A 120 1.26 -10.03 20.74
N LEU A 121 1.07 -10.92 19.78
CA LEU A 121 -0.20 -11.59 19.51
C LEU A 121 -0.33 -12.97 20.20
N SER A 122 0.59 -13.33 21.08
CA SER A 122 0.52 -14.59 21.84
C SER A 122 -0.76 -14.65 22.68
N GLY A 123 -1.47 -15.77 22.61
CA GLY A 123 -2.73 -15.99 23.34
C GLY A 123 -3.97 -15.37 22.69
N ILE A 124 -3.82 -14.62 21.59
CA ILE A 124 -4.94 -14.07 20.82
C ILE A 124 -5.46 -15.13 19.86
N LYS A 125 -6.79 -15.20 19.74
CA LYS A 125 -7.49 -16.17 18.88
C LYS A 125 -8.45 -15.50 17.88
N TYR A 126 -8.85 -14.29 18.17
CA TYR A 126 -9.87 -13.58 17.38
C TYR A 126 -9.33 -12.23 16.91
N ALA A 127 -9.55 -11.91 15.65
CA ALA A 127 -9.24 -10.59 15.10
C ALA A 127 -10.48 -10.03 14.38
N VAL A 128 -10.85 -8.81 14.72
CA VAL A 128 -11.90 -8.07 14.01
C VAL A 128 -11.22 -6.95 13.24
N ILE A 129 -11.35 -6.97 11.92
CA ILE A 129 -10.85 -5.92 11.05
C ILE A 129 -12.02 -4.97 10.75
N VAL A 130 -11.88 -3.69 11.08
CA VAL A 130 -12.91 -2.68 10.83
C VAL A 130 -12.33 -1.51 10.05
N GLU A 131 -13.08 -1.02 9.07
CA GLU A 131 -12.65 0.12 8.25
C GLU A 131 -12.92 1.45 8.95
N ASN A 132 -14.11 1.57 9.56
CA ASN A 132 -14.53 2.79 10.22
C ASN A 132 -13.76 3.02 11.52
N LYS A 133 -13.19 4.23 11.67
CA LYS A 133 -12.35 4.59 12.82
C LYS A 133 -13.13 4.66 14.13
N ASP A 134 -14.35 5.15 14.09
CA ASP A 134 -15.19 5.25 15.30
C ASP A 134 -15.57 3.86 15.78
N THR A 135 -15.89 2.93 14.87
CA THR A 135 -16.13 1.53 15.16
C THR A 135 -14.89 0.87 15.76
N TYR A 136 -13.70 1.14 15.18
CA TYR A 136 -12.43 0.65 15.71
C TYR A 136 -12.21 1.09 17.16
N GLN A 137 -12.48 2.37 17.46
CA GLN A 137 -12.26 2.95 18.80
C GLN A 137 -13.27 2.47 19.83
N THR A 138 -14.51 2.16 19.40
CA THR A 138 -15.61 1.79 20.28
C THR A 138 -15.94 0.30 20.30
N MET A 139 -15.13 -0.53 19.63
CA MET A 139 -15.33 -1.99 19.60
C MET A 139 -15.38 -2.55 21.03
N PRO A 140 -16.43 -3.33 21.37
CA PRO A 140 -16.58 -3.89 22.69
C PRO A 140 -15.47 -4.90 23.04
N PRO A 141 -15.25 -5.19 24.32
CA PRO A 141 -14.30 -6.21 24.74
C PRO A 141 -14.63 -7.59 24.16
N ILE A 142 -13.60 -8.30 23.73
CA ILE A 142 -13.67 -9.69 23.22
C ILE A 142 -12.51 -10.46 23.86
N ALA A 143 -12.80 -11.49 24.65
CA ALA A 143 -11.78 -12.32 25.27
C ALA A 143 -10.85 -12.93 24.21
N GLN A 144 -9.54 -12.84 24.40
CA GLN A 144 -8.51 -13.28 23.45
C GLN A 144 -8.62 -12.61 22.06
N GLY A 145 -9.18 -11.38 22.00
CA GLY A 145 -9.45 -10.65 20.77
C GLY A 145 -8.57 -9.43 20.56
N ILE A 146 -8.40 -9.08 19.29
CA ILE A 146 -7.86 -7.79 18.85
C ILE A 146 -8.80 -7.12 17.84
N CYS A 147 -8.75 -5.80 17.80
CA CYS A 147 -9.34 -5.01 16.73
C CYS A 147 -8.24 -4.43 15.85
N ILE A 148 -8.30 -4.67 14.56
CA ILE A 148 -7.39 -4.14 13.55
C ILE A 148 -8.09 -3.00 12.81
N TRP A 149 -7.43 -1.85 12.70
CA TRP A 149 -7.94 -0.77 11.86
C TRP A 149 -7.57 -1.00 10.40
N GLY A 150 -8.58 -1.31 9.60
CA GLY A 150 -8.46 -1.50 8.16
C GLY A 150 -8.50 -0.17 7.42
N SER A 151 -7.47 0.66 7.53
CA SER A 151 -7.40 1.98 6.88
C SER A 151 -7.27 1.86 5.34
N GLY A 152 -8.29 1.33 4.68
CA GLY A 152 -8.32 1.10 3.24
C GLY A 152 -7.46 -0.09 2.79
N ARG A 153 -7.02 -0.10 1.53
CA ARG A 153 -6.35 -1.24 0.87
C ARG A 153 -5.05 -1.71 1.52
N ALA A 154 -4.42 -0.89 2.36
CA ALA A 154 -3.18 -1.26 3.04
C ALA A 154 -3.34 -2.48 3.97
N VAL A 155 -4.53 -2.73 4.49
CA VAL A 155 -4.82 -3.90 5.34
C VAL A 155 -4.69 -5.21 4.56
N SER A 156 -5.01 -5.22 3.27
CA SER A 156 -4.89 -6.40 2.41
C SER A 156 -3.44 -6.84 2.19
N ASP A 157 -2.48 -5.92 2.31
CA ASP A 157 -1.05 -6.23 2.26
C ASP A 157 -0.49 -6.54 3.65
N ALA A 158 -0.98 -5.85 4.69
CA ALA A 158 -0.46 -5.93 6.05
C ALA A 158 -0.85 -7.24 6.75
N VAL A 159 -2.12 -7.64 6.67
CA VAL A 159 -2.64 -8.82 7.38
C VAL A 159 -1.95 -10.11 6.93
N PRO A 160 -1.80 -10.41 5.63
CA PRO A 160 -1.09 -11.61 5.19
C PRO A 160 0.41 -11.63 5.56
N ALA A 161 1.00 -10.45 5.79
CA ALA A 161 2.40 -10.29 6.16
C ALA A 161 2.68 -10.50 7.66
N VAL A 162 1.64 -10.82 8.46
CA VAL A 162 1.74 -11.16 9.89
C VAL A 162 1.33 -12.63 10.08
N PRO A 163 2.28 -13.57 10.17
CA PRO A 163 1.99 -15.01 10.21
C PRO A 163 1.01 -15.42 11.31
N ALA A 164 1.11 -14.81 12.50
CA ALA A 164 0.22 -15.10 13.63
C ALA A 164 -1.28 -14.85 13.33
N LEU A 165 -1.61 -13.99 12.37
CA LEU A 165 -3.00 -13.74 11.99
C LEU A 165 -3.62 -14.88 11.18
N ARG A 166 -2.81 -15.72 10.54
CA ARG A 166 -3.31 -16.87 9.75
C ARG A 166 -3.96 -17.95 10.60
N ASP A 167 -3.56 -18.03 11.87
CA ASP A 167 -4.06 -19.02 12.82
C ASP A 167 -5.26 -18.50 13.65
N MET A 168 -5.67 -17.26 13.39
CA MET A 168 -6.78 -16.63 14.10
C MET A 168 -8.09 -16.73 13.30
N ARG A 169 -9.20 -16.76 14.04
CA ARG A 169 -10.50 -16.52 13.43
C ARG A 169 -10.65 -15.03 13.16
N ILE A 170 -10.69 -14.67 11.88
CA ILE A 170 -10.77 -13.28 11.45
C ILE A 170 -12.18 -12.94 10.97
N VAL A 171 -12.66 -11.78 11.37
CA VAL A 171 -13.92 -11.20 10.92
C VAL A 171 -13.65 -9.82 10.33
N TYR A 172 -14.16 -9.55 9.14
CA TYR A 172 -14.05 -8.26 8.48
C TYR A 172 -15.40 -7.53 8.49
N TRP A 173 -15.34 -6.26 8.83
CA TRP A 173 -16.51 -5.38 8.83
C TRP A 173 -16.16 -4.02 8.24
N SER A 174 -16.77 -3.70 7.12
CA SER A 174 -16.66 -2.41 6.45
C SER A 174 -18.00 -1.94 5.91
N ASP A 175 -18.01 -0.75 5.35
CA ASP A 175 -19.14 -0.30 4.53
C ASP A 175 -19.31 -1.25 3.34
N MET A 176 -20.57 -1.54 2.98
CA MET A 176 -20.89 -2.42 1.85
C MET A 176 -20.80 -1.62 0.55
N ASP A 177 -19.56 -1.24 0.19
CA ASP A 177 -19.26 -0.59 -1.07
C ASP A 177 -18.21 -1.40 -1.87
N ALA A 178 -17.91 -0.93 -3.07
CA ALA A 178 -16.99 -1.63 -3.97
C ALA A 178 -15.57 -1.81 -3.38
N ASP A 179 -15.08 -0.81 -2.62
CA ASP A 179 -13.76 -0.85 -2.00
C ASP A 179 -13.72 -1.87 -0.86
N GLY A 180 -14.74 -1.89 0.02
CA GLY A 180 -14.86 -2.86 1.12
C GLY A 180 -14.97 -4.31 0.63
N LEU A 181 -15.76 -4.55 -0.42
CA LEU A 181 -15.87 -5.89 -1.03
C LEU A 181 -14.58 -6.32 -1.73
N GLU A 182 -13.85 -5.41 -2.38
CA GLU A 182 -12.55 -5.70 -2.99
C GLU A 182 -11.50 -6.04 -1.94
N ILE A 183 -11.45 -5.32 -0.82
CA ILE A 183 -10.55 -5.61 0.30
C ILE A 183 -10.83 -7.02 0.86
N LEU A 184 -12.10 -7.35 1.12
CA LEU A 184 -12.50 -8.66 1.61
C LEU A 184 -12.09 -9.78 0.64
N SER A 185 -12.32 -9.59 -0.66
CA SER A 185 -11.91 -10.53 -1.71
C SER A 185 -10.40 -10.72 -1.72
N THR A 186 -9.64 -9.63 -1.67
CA THR A 186 -8.17 -9.66 -1.67
C THR A 186 -7.61 -10.38 -0.43
N LEU A 187 -8.19 -10.16 0.75
CA LEU A 187 -7.81 -10.89 1.98
C LEU A 187 -8.00 -12.40 1.79
N ARG A 188 -9.16 -12.83 1.29
CA ARG A 188 -9.46 -14.25 1.04
C ARG A 188 -8.54 -14.86 -0.03
N GLU A 189 -8.29 -14.14 -1.11
CA GLU A 189 -7.37 -14.57 -2.18
C GLU A 189 -5.91 -14.71 -1.70
N SER A 190 -5.52 -13.94 -0.67
CA SER A 190 -4.20 -14.07 -0.03
C SER A 190 -4.08 -15.24 0.95
N GLY A 191 -5.14 -16.07 1.08
CA GLY A 191 -5.16 -17.25 1.95
C GLY A 191 -5.52 -16.94 3.41
N ILE A 192 -6.12 -15.79 3.67
CA ILE A 192 -6.68 -15.45 4.99
C ILE A 192 -8.12 -15.96 5.05
N GLU A 193 -8.39 -16.91 5.95
CA GLU A 193 -9.77 -17.30 6.29
C GLU A 193 -10.47 -16.16 7.03
N CYS A 194 -11.40 -15.49 6.35
CA CYS A 194 -12.05 -14.30 6.85
C CYS A 194 -13.56 -14.36 6.64
N ASP A 195 -14.30 -14.35 7.77
CA ASP A 195 -15.74 -14.14 7.77
C ASP A 195 -16.05 -12.64 7.56
N SER A 196 -17.29 -12.30 7.22
CA SER A 196 -17.74 -10.91 7.12
C SER A 196 -19.00 -10.67 7.92
N ILE A 197 -19.18 -9.45 8.44
CA ILE A 197 -20.38 -9.02 9.14
C ILE A 197 -21.11 -7.98 8.31
N LEU A 198 -22.42 -8.17 8.10
CA LEU A 198 -23.29 -7.23 7.39
C LEU A 198 -22.82 -6.87 5.97
N MET A 199 -22.18 -7.82 5.30
CA MET A 199 -21.66 -7.65 3.94
C MET A 199 -22.21 -8.72 2.97
N ASP A 200 -23.38 -9.25 3.25
CA ASP A 200 -24.12 -10.22 2.45
C ASP A 200 -25.35 -9.60 1.78
N CYS A 201 -26.01 -10.38 0.93
CA CYS A 201 -27.21 -9.92 0.22
C CYS A 201 -28.36 -9.56 1.16
N ASP A 202 -28.53 -10.30 2.26
CA ASP A 202 -29.59 -10.02 3.23
C ASP A 202 -29.37 -8.68 3.93
N ALA A 203 -28.12 -8.36 4.26
CA ALA A 203 -27.77 -7.06 4.82
C ALA A 203 -27.96 -5.95 3.78
N TYR A 204 -27.60 -6.18 2.52
CA TYR A 204 -27.84 -5.22 1.44
C TYR A 204 -29.35 -4.94 1.30
N ASP A 205 -30.18 -5.96 1.18
CA ASP A 205 -31.63 -5.82 1.01
C ASP A 205 -32.30 -5.08 2.18
N ARG A 206 -31.75 -5.28 3.39
CA ARG A 206 -32.27 -4.63 4.61
C ARG A 206 -31.83 -3.17 4.75
N TYR A 207 -30.61 -2.84 4.35
CA TYR A 207 -29.96 -1.57 4.72
C TYR A 207 -29.64 -0.65 3.54
N HIS A 208 -29.75 -1.07 2.27
CA HIS A 208 -29.39 -0.27 1.09
C HIS A 208 -30.04 1.13 1.07
N ARG A 209 -31.25 1.27 1.63
CA ARG A 209 -31.97 2.56 1.75
C ARG A 209 -31.24 3.62 2.59
N PHE A 210 -30.28 3.21 3.42
CA PHE A 210 -29.46 4.10 4.22
C PHE A 210 -28.11 4.42 3.55
N GLY A 211 -27.83 3.78 2.42
CA GLY A 211 -26.64 4.02 1.63
C GLY A 211 -26.63 5.40 0.96
N THR A 212 -25.46 5.87 0.56
CA THR A 212 -25.29 7.11 -0.20
C THR A 212 -24.92 6.79 -1.64
N ASP A 213 -25.66 7.38 -2.60
CA ASP A 213 -25.28 7.30 -4.01
C ASP A 213 -24.07 8.23 -4.29
N ARG A 214 -22.92 7.63 -4.63
CA ARG A 214 -21.70 8.38 -4.98
C ARG A 214 -21.87 9.23 -6.24
N THR A 215 -22.78 8.87 -7.16
CA THR A 215 -23.08 9.65 -8.38
C THR A 215 -23.66 11.02 -8.04
N GLU A 216 -24.52 11.13 -7.05
CA GLU A 216 -25.05 12.42 -6.59
C GLU A 216 -23.98 13.31 -5.93
N ARG A 217 -23.01 12.73 -5.25
CA ARG A 217 -21.91 13.45 -4.59
C ARG A 217 -20.93 14.05 -5.59
N SER A 218 -20.61 13.32 -6.66
CA SER A 218 -19.76 13.80 -7.76
C SER A 218 -20.42 14.94 -8.53
N ALA A 219 -21.73 14.89 -8.75
CA ALA A 219 -22.48 15.96 -9.41
C ALA A 219 -22.47 17.25 -8.58
N LYS A 220 -22.60 17.17 -7.24
CA LYS A 220 -22.55 18.34 -6.34
C LYS A 220 -21.17 19.00 -6.25
N ILE A 221 -20.09 18.24 -6.45
CA ILE A 221 -18.70 18.77 -6.48
C ILE A 221 -18.42 19.46 -7.82
N ALA A 222 -18.95 18.95 -8.92
CA ALA A 222 -18.79 19.56 -10.24
C ALA A 222 -19.60 20.87 -10.43
N MET A 223 -20.56 21.15 -9.54
CA MET A 223 -21.38 22.37 -9.56
C MET A 223 -20.88 23.49 -8.61
N ARG A 224 -19.73 23.32 -7.98
CA ARG A 224 -19.05 24.34 -7.15
C ARG A 224 -17.77 24.81 -7.83
#